data_9254792809b8b97b4dd9fd57afb63177
#
_entry.id   9254792809b8b97b4dd9fd57afb63177
#
_cell.length_a   1.000
_cell.length_b   1.000
_cell.length_c   1.000
_cell.angle_alpha   90.00
_cell.angle_beta   90.00
_cell.angle_gamma   90.00
#
_symmetry.space_group_name_H-M   'P 1'
#
loop_
_entity.id
_entity.type
_entity.pdbx_description
1 polymer ?
#
loop_
_entity_poly.entity_id
_entity_poly.type
_entity_poly.pdbx_seq_one_letter_code
_entity_poly.pdbx_strand_id
1 'polypeptide(L)'
;ETLEELDYSIHYLVMDGKTYVPQHRERIMIVGFDRKRYEGKETFSFPQQGEATTKVRDILQAEVDPKYTLSDKLWDYLQNYAIRQKAKGNGFGFGMVDLDGITRTLSARYYKDGSEILIPQEGMKPRKLTPRGCSRLMGYPDNYIINAVSGVPAYRQCGNSVVVPLITAVAEQIVKTLKIK
;
A
#
# COMPACT_ATOMS: atom_id res chain seq x y z
N GLU A 1 8.05 -27.70 8.50
CA GLU A 1 7.78 -27.35 9.91
C GLU A 1 6.79 -26.20 9.95
N THR A 2 5.69 -26.38 10.66
CA THR A 2 4.70 -25.31 10.90
C THR A 2 5.01 -24.62 12.23
N LEU A 3 4.55 -23.39 12.39
CA LEU A 3 4.71 -22.68 13.68
C LEU A 3 3.99 -23.42 14.83
N GLU A 4 2.99 -24.23 14.54
CA GLU A 4 2.28 -25.05 15.52
C GLU A 4 3.18 -26.18 16.07
N GLU A 5 4.06 -26.77 15.24
CA GLU A 5 5.06 -27.75 15.66
C GLU A 5 6.12 -27.12 16.57
N LEU A 6 6.32 -25.81 16.47
CA LEU A 6 7.19 -25.01 17.35
C LEU A 6 6.45 -24.52 18.61
N ASP A 7 5.27 -25.07 18.90
CA ASP A 7 4.47 -24.79 20.09
C ASP A 7 3.89 -23.35 20.13
N TYR A 8 3.48 -22.83 18.96
CA TYR A 8 2.74 -21.57 18.85
C TYR A 8 1.25 -21.81 18.61
N SER A 9 0.42 -21.00 19.25
CA SER A 9 -0.98 -20.80 18.88
C SER A 9 -1.04 -19.78 17.75
N ILE A 10 -1.60 -20.14 16.59
CA ILE A 10 -1.51 -19.35 15.35
C ILE A 10 -2.88 -18.80 14.96
N HIS A 11 -2.91 -17.52 14.66
CA HIS A 11 -4.02 -16.82 14.06
C HIS A 11 -3.59 -16.21 12.73
N TYR A 12 -4.36 -16.36 11.67
CA TYR A 12 -4.06 -15.75 10.39
C TYR A 12 -5.32 -15.22 9.70
N LEU A 13 -5.15 -14.12 8.96
CA LEU A 13 -6.21 -13.49 8.19
C LEU A 13 -5.60 -12.72 7.02
N VAL A 14 -6.24 -12.76 5.84
CA VAL A 14 -5.92 -11.84 4.75
C VAL A 14 -6.62 -10.52 5.02
N MET A 15 -5.84 -9.45 5.10
CA MET A 15 -6.36 -8.10 5.39
C MET A 15 -6.02 -7.14 4.26
N ASP A 16 -6.98 -6.29 3.91
CA ASP A 16 -6.82 -5.26 2.89
C ASP A 16 -6.54 -3.89 3.53
N GLY A 17 -5.49 -3.22 3.04
CA GLY A 17 -5.12 -1.87 3.46
C GLY A 17 -6.19 -0.82 3.19
N LYS A 18 -7.15 -1.06 2.26
CA LYS A 18 -8.18 -0.09 1.87
C LYS A 18 -9.03 0.44 3.02
N THR A 19 -9.18 -0.32 4.10
CA THR A 19 -9.86 0.13 5.31
C THR A 19 -9.19 1.36 5.95
N TYR A 20 -7.88 1.55 5.72
CA TYR A 20 -7.06 2.54 6.42
C TYR A 20 -6.42 3.58 5.50
N VAL A 21 -6.16 3.21 4.24
CA VAL A 21 -5.50 4.06 3.24
C VAL A 21 -6.18 3.89 1.89
N PRO A 22 -6.11 4.86 0.97
CA PRO A 22 -6.79 4.75 -0.33
C PRO A 22 -6.05 3.81 -1.29
N GLN A 23 -5.80 2.58 -0.85
CA GLN A 23 -5.07 1.57 -1.63
C GLN A 23 -5.62 0.17 -1.37
N HIS A 24 -5.99 -0.52 -2.44
CA HIS A 24 -6.21 -1.96 -2.39
C HIS A 24 -4.86 -2.68 -2.24
N ARG A 25 -4.62 -3.24 -1.05
CA ARG A 25 -3.37 -3.95 -0.72
C ARG A 25 -3.64 -5.08 0.26
N GLU A 26 -3.95 -6.25 -0.28
CA GLU A 26 -4.15 -7.46 0.54
C GLU A 26 -2.81 -8.06 0.96
N ARG A 27 -2.73 -8.41 2.23
CA ARG A 27 -1.60 -9.15 2.82
C ARG A 27 -2.12 -10.14 3.85
N ILE A 28 -1.51 -11.32 3.87
CA ILE A 28 -1.73 -12.24 4.96
C ILE A 28 -1.05 -11.71 6.21
N MET A 29 -1.81 -11.62 7.30
CA MET A 29 -1.31 -11.35 8.65
C MET A 29 -1.27 -12.67 9.40
N ILE A 30 -0.13 -12.97 10.02
CA ILE A 30 0.06 -14.16 10.83
C ILE A 30 0.52 -13.68 12.21
N VAL A 31 -0.23 -14.05 13.25
CA VAL A 31 0.07 -13.74 14.64
C VAL A 31 0.20 -15.05 15.40
N GLY A 32 1.32 -15.23 16.09
CA GLY A 32 1.59 -16.42 16.88
C GLY A 32 1.85 -16.08 18.35
N PHE A 33 1.25 -16.84 19.25
CA PHE A 33 1.50 -16.76 20.69
C PHE A 33 2.24 -18.01 21.16
N ASP A 34 3.33 -17.84 21.87
CA ASP A 34 4.11 -18.94 22.46
C ASP A 34 3.28 -19.63 23.55
N ARG A 35 2.88 -20.88 23.35
CA ARG A 35 2.04 -21.66 24.29
C ARG A 35 2.72 -21.89 25.63
N LYS A 36 4.06 -21.91 25.67
CA LYS A 36 4.82 -22.00 26.91
C LYS A 36 4.63 -20.79 27.82
N ARG A 37 4.37 -19.61 27.22
CA ARG A 37 4.15 -18.35 27.95
C ARG A 37 2.68 -18.08 28.23
N TYR A 38 1.80 -18.44 27.31
CA TYR A 38 0.37 -18.04 27.31
C TYR A 38 -0.58 -19.22 27.48
N GLU A 39 -0.07 -20.46 27.55
CA GLU A 39 -0.82 -21.71 27.79
C GLU A 39 -1.96 -21.96 26.78
N GLY A 40 -1.94 -21.31 25.62
CA GLY A 40 -3.01 -21.41 24.61
C GLY A 40 -4.36 -20.82 25.07
N LYS A 41 -4.35 -19.97 26.10
CA LYS A 41 -5.57 -19.35 26.67
C LYS A 41 -5.85 -17.95 26.12
N GLU A 42 -5.06 -17.47 25.17
CA GLU A 42 -5.23 -16.18 24.52
C GLU A 42 -6.49 -16.15 23.66
N THR A 43 -7.25 -15.07 23.81
CA THR A 43 -8.43 -14.78 22.97
C THR A 43 -8.09 -13.65 22.01
N PHE A 44 -7.34 -13.97 20.97
CA PHE A 44 -6.96 -12.98 19.96
C PHE A 44 -7.99 -12.91 18.83
N SER A 45 -8.33 -11.70 18.40
CA SER A 45 -9.08 -11.46 17.18
C SER A 45 -8.45 -10.32 16.37
N PHE A 46 -8.41 -10.48 15.05
CA PHE A 46 -7.97 -9.39 14.17
C PHE A 46 -8.95 -8.20 14.23
N PRO A 47 -8.47 -6.97 13.95
CA PRO A 47 -9.36 -5.83 13.82
C PRO A 47 -10.36 -6.05 12.68
N GLN A 48 -11.56 -5.52 12.83
CA GLN A 48 -12.56 -5.59 11.79
C GLN A 48 -12.13 -4.81 10.55
N GLN A 49 -12.38 -5.37 9.39
CA GLN A 49 -12.20 -4.68 8.11
C GLN A 49 -13.52 -4.01 7.71
N GLY A 50 -13.42 -2.81 7.16
CA GLY A 50 -14.56 -2.01 6.69
C GLY A 50 -14.34 -1.51 5.27
N GLU A 51 -15.25 -0.66 4.82
CA GLU A 51 -15.12 0.06 3.56
C GLU A 51 -14.01 1.11 3.64
N ALA A 52 -13.51 1.51 2.46
CA ALA A 52 -12.52 2.57 2.34
C ALA A 52 -13.10 3.91 2.82
N THR A 53 -12.45 4.52 3.82
CA THR A 53 -12.83 5.83 4.38
C THR A 53 -12.00 6.97 3.84
N THR A 54 -10.86 6.67 3.22
CA THR A 54 -9.91 7.63 2.64
C THR A 54 -9.90 7.54 1.12
N LYS A 55 -9.63 8.66 0.46
CA LYS A 55 -9.62 8.80 -1.00
C LYS A 55 -8.23 9.17 -1.49
N VAL A 56 -7.95 8.92 -2.76
CA VAL A 56 -6.66 9.29 -3.37
C VAL A 56 -6.36 10.78 -3.19
N ARG A 57 -7.36 11.65 -3.33
CA ARG A 57 -7.17 13.10 -3.15
C ARG A 57 -6.62 13.49 -1.78
N ASP A 58 -6.94 12.73 -0.73
CA ASP A 58 -6.57 13.04 0.64
C ASP A 58 -5.06 12.88 0.90
N ILE A 59 -4.38 12.09 0.08
CA ILE A 59 -2.93 11.85 0.21
C ILE A 59 -2.09 12.72 -0.73
N LEU A 60 -2.73 13.47 -1.64
CA LEU A 60 -2.00 14.25 -2.62
C LEU A 60 -1.42 15.54 -2.00
N GLN A 61 -0.30 15.98 -2.55
CA GLN A 61 0.29 17.28 -2.26
C GLN A 61 -0.36 18.34 -3.17
N ALA A 62 -0.62 19.54 -2.63
CA ALA A 62 -1.20 20.65 -3.38
C ALA A 62 -0.26 21.09 -4.52
N GLU A 63 1.04 21.17 -4.22
CA GLU A 63 2.06 21.54 -5.19
C GLU A 63 3.03 20.37 -5.40
N VAL A 64 3.32 20.09 -6.66
CA VAL A 64 4.20 18.98 -7.06
C VAL A 64 5.12 19.47 -8.19
N ASP A 65 6.41 19.20 -8.04
CA ASP A 65 7.42 19.50 -9.05
C ASP A 65 7.04 18.89 -10.41
N PRO A 66 7.07 19.66 -11.50
CA PRO A 66 6.74 19.21 -12.86
C PRO A 66 7.51 17.97 -13.33
N LYS A 67 8.66 17.66 -12.74
CA LYS A 67 9.44 16.43 -13.05
C LYS A 67 8.68 15.14 -12.82
N TYR A 68 7.60 15.16 -12.03
CA TYR A 68 6.75 13.99 -11.82
C TYR A 68 5.70 13.79 -12.90
N THR A 69 5.45 14.80 -13.75
CA THR A 69 4.60 14.68 -14.95
C THR A 69 5.29 13.78 -15.96
N LEU A 70 4.53 12.91 -16.61
CA LEU A 70 5.09 12.00 -17.61
C LEU A 70 5.57 12.80 -18.84
N SER A 71 6.73 12.42 -19.38
CA SER A 71 7.19 12.93 -20.68
C SER A 71 6.28 12.44 -21.81
N ASP A 72 6.27 13.18 -22.95
CA ASP A 72 5.53 12.77 -24.15
C ASP A 72 5.85 11.33 -24.52
N LYS A 73 7.13 11.03 -24.65
CA LYS A 73 7.64 9.70 -25.03
C LYS A 73 7.13 8.58 -24.10
N LEU A 74 7.11 8.82 -22.79
CA LEU A 74 6.65 7.80 -21.85
C LEU A 74 5.13 7.65 -21.91
N TRP A 75 4.39 8.76 -21.99
CA TRP A 75 2.95 8.72 -22.06
C TRP A 75 2.45 8.03 -23.33
N ASP A 76 3.01 8.36 -24.48
CA ASP A 76 2.71 7.71 -25.76
C ASP A 76 3.03 6.21 -25.73
N TYR A 77 4.17 5.86 -25.12
CA TYR A 77 4.55 4.45 -24.95
C TYR A 77 3.52 3.68 -24.12
N LEU A 78 3.06 4.24 -23.00
CA LEU A 78 2.08 3.57 -22.12
C LEU A 78 0.73 3.41 -22.80
N GLN A 79 0.26 4.42 -23.56
CA GLN A 79 -0.98 4.31 -24.30
C GLN A 79 -0.89 3.24 -25.39
N ASN A 80 0.17 3.26 -26.20
CA ASN A 80 0.41 2.26 -27.24
C ASN A 80 0.59 0.84 -26.65
N TYR A 81 1.24 0.74 -25.49
CA TYR A 81 1.38 -0.53 -24.79
C TYR A 81 0.01 -1.07 -24.34
N ALA A 82 -0.84 -0.23 -23.75
CA ALA A 82 -2.19 -0.61 -23.33
C ALA A 82 -3.04 -1.10 -24.51
N ILE A 83 -3.00 -0.40 -25.66
CA ILE A 83 -3.70 -0.81 -26.88
C ILE A 83 -3.24 -2.18 -27.35
N ARG A 84 -1.92 -2.40 -27.41
CA ARG A 84 -1.35 -3.69 -27.84
C ARG A 84 -1.71 -4.84 -26.89
N GLN A 85 -1.72 -4.61 -25.58
CA GLN A 85 -2.09 -5.63 -24.63
C GLN A 85 -3.59 -5.96 -24.70
N LYS A 86 -4.44 -4.95 -24.86
CA LYS A 86 -5.88 -5.16 -25.06
C LYS A 86 -6.17 -5.98 -26.33
N ALA A 87 -5.47 -5.69 -27.43
CA ALA A 87 -5.59 -6.46 -28.67
C ALA A 87 -5.20 -7.93 -28.53
N LYS A 88 -4.33 -8.26 -27.56
CA LYS A 88 -3.92 -9.63 -27.20
C LYS A 88 -4.83 -10.31 -26.17
N GLY A 89 -5.91 -9.66 -25.73
CA GLY A 89 -6.78 -10.15 -24.68
C GLY A 89 -6.20 -10.02 -23.25
N ASN A 90 -5.11 -9.28 -23.08
CA ASN A 90 -4.50 -9.03 -21.77
C ASN A 90 -5.06 -7.74 -21.14
N GLY A 91 -5.30 -7.76 -19.84
CA GLY A 91 -5.77 -6.60 -19.07
C GLY A 91 -4.65 -5.64 -18.63
N PHE A 92 -3.46 -5.71 -19.22
CA PHE A 92 -2.32 -4.86 -18.85
C PHE A 92 -2.40 -3.49 -19.53
N GLY A 93 -1.91 -2.49 -18.83
CA GLY A 93 -1.84 -1.12 -19.30
C GLY A 93 -1.30 -0.23 -18.18
N PHE A 94 -1.87 0.94 -18.05
CA PHE A 94 -1.58 1.83 -16.93
C PHE A 94 -2.80 1.98 -16.02
N GLY A 95 -2.59 2.43 -14.79
CA GLY A 95 -3.63 2.68 -13.80
C GLY A 95 -3.87 4.17 -13.61
N MET A 96 -4.77 4.78 -14.43
CA MET A 96 -5.28 6.10 -14.12
C MET A 96 -6.20 6.01 -12.91
N VAL A 97 -5.94 6.81 -11.87
CA VAL A 97 -6.74 6.75 -10.64
C VAL A 97 -7.97 7.65 -10.73
N ASP A 98 -9.03 7.23 -10.08
CA ASP A 98 -10.11 8.10 -9.66
C ASP A 98 -9.67 8.80 -8.35
N LEU A 99 -9.72 10.13 -8.32
CA LEU A 99 -9.33 10.91 -7.14
C LEU A 99 -10.27 10.70 -5.95
N ASP A 100 -11.51 10.29 -6.20
CA ASP A 100 -12.48 9.94 -5.17
C ASP A 100 -12.51 8.45 -4.80
N GLY A 101 -11.69 7.66 -5.47
CA GLY A 101 -11.55 6.23 -5.28
C GLY A 101 -10.28 5.84 -4.52
N ILE A 102 -9.89 4.57 -4.74
CA ILE A 102 -8.68 3.97 -4.19
C ILE A 102 -7.75 3.54 -5.32
N THR A 103 -6.46 3.39 -5.00
CA THR A 103 -5.45 2.93 -5.98
C THR A 103 -5.34 1.40 -6.00
N ARG A 104 -4.68 0.89 -7.03
CA ARG A 104 -4.06 -0.45 -7.02
C ARG A 104 -2.89 -0.49 -6.03
N THR A 105 -2.39 -1.69 -5.76
CA THR A 105 -1.21 -1.90 -4.92
C THR A 105 0.02 -1.17 -5.48
N LEU A 106 0.64 -0.31 -4.67
CA LEU A 106 1.95 0.28 -4.94
C LEU A 106 3.02 -0.81 -4.91
N SER A 107 3.77 -0.97 -6.00
CA SER A 107 4.85 -1.95 -6.10
C SER A 107 6.21 -1.35 -5.74
N ALA A 108 7.17 -2.21 -5.38
CA ALA A 108 8.57 -1.81 -5.19
C ALA A 108 9.24 -1.33 -6.49
N ARG A 109 8.61 -1.57 -7.65
CA ARG A 109 9.11 -1.19 -8.99
C ARG A 109 8.51 0.13 -9.49
N TYR A 110 7.66 0.78 -8.71
CA TYR A 110 6.99 2.02 -9.07
C TYR A 110 7.94 3.13 -9.55
N TYR A 111 9.18 3.14 -9.08
CA TYR A 111 10.21 4.10 -9.52
C TYR A 111 10.50 4.06 -11.02
N LYS A 112 10.22 2.95 -11.71
CA LYS A 112 10.54 2.79 -13.15
C LYS A 112 9.72 3.75 -14.01
N ASP A 113 8.45 3.49 -14.16
CA ASP A 113 7.53 4.26 -15.01
C ASP A 113 6.31 4.79 -14.24
N GLY A 114 6.04 4.26 -13.05
CA GLY A 114 4.91 4.66 -12.20
C GLY A 114 3.56 4.29 -12.79
N SER A 115 3.52 3.38 -13.78
CA SER A 115 2.34 3.12 -14.59
C SER A 115 1.17 2.51 -13.82
N GLU A 116 1.42 1.87 -12.69
CA GLU A 116 0.35 1.28 -11.87
C GLU A 116 -0.55 2.31 -11.16
N ILE A 117 -0.04 3.53 -10.91
CA ILE A 117 -0.77 4.61 -10.21
C ILE A 117 -0.43 5.94 -10.86
N LEU A 118 -1.25 6.39 -11.79
CA LEU A 118 -1.11 7.68 -12.46
C LEU A 118 -2.18 8.65 -11.99
N ILE A 119 -1.76 9.83 -11.56
CA ILE A 119 -2.62 10.90 -11.07
C ILE A 119 -3.01 11.79 -12.26
N PRO A 120 -4.29 11.95 -12.56
CA PRO A 120 -4.74 12.86 -13.60
C PRO A 120 -4.41 14.31 -13.25
N GLN A 121 -4.12 15.11 -14.26
CA GLN A 121 -3.90 16.55 -14.15
C GLN A 121 -4.75 17.26 -15.20
N GLU A 122 -5.41 18.36 -14.81
CA GLU A 122 -6.24 19.12 -15.72
C GLU A 122 -5.38 19.79 -16.80
N GLY A 123 -5.74 19.59 -18.07
CA GLY A 123 -5.04 20.17 -19.22
C GLY A 123 -3.61 19.67 -19.44
N MET A 124 -3.14 18.68 -18.66
CA MET A 124 -1.78 18.15 -18.76
C MET A 124 -1.77 16.62 -18.79
N LYS A 125 -0.59 16.05 -19.12
CA LYS A 125 -0.36 14.61 -18.99
C LYS A 125 -0.41 14.19 -17.52
N PRO A 126 -0.78 12.93 -17.25
CA PRO A 126 -0.78 12.42 -15.88
C PRO A 126 0.62 12.48 -15.27
N ARG A 127 0.68 12.46 -13.95
CA ARG A 127 1.92 12.41 -13.21
C ARG A 127 2.02 11.16 -12.33
N LYS A 128 3.22 10.85 -11.93
CA LYS A 128 3.48 9.86 -10.86
C LYS A 128 3.18 10.46 -9.48
N LEU A 129 2.96 9.60 -8.50
CA LEU A 129 3.09 10.02 -7.10
C LEU A 129 4.53 10.44 -6.81
N THR A 130 4.69 11.44 -5.95
CA THR A 130 5.98 11.76 -5.35
C THR A 130 6.36 10.71 -4.30
N PRO A 131 7.62 10.63 -3.84
CA PRO A 131 7.97 9.80 -2.67
C PRO A 131 7.12 10.11 -1.44
N ARG A 132 6.79 11.40 -1.20
CA ARG A 132 5.87 11.81 -0.13
C ARG A 132 4.46 11.27 -0.37
N GLY A 133 3.93 11.35 -1.57
CA GLY A 133 2.64 10.76 -1.95
C GLY A 133 2.62 9.25 -1.70
N CYS A 134 3.70 8.54 -2.05
CA CYS A 134 3.83 7.11 -1.77
C CYS A 134 3.89 6.80 -0.28
N SER A 135 4.59 7.59 0.53
CA SER A 135 4.61 7.37 1.99
C SER A 135 3.24 7.62 2.63
N ARG A 136 2.51 8.67 2.21
CA ARG A 136 1.13 8.91 2.65
C ARG A 136 0.18 7.77 2.23
N LEU A 137 0.36 7.22 1.01
CA LEU A 137 -0.40 6.07 0.53
C LEU A 137 -0.17 4.81 1.35
N MET A 138 0.96 4.71 2.06
CA MET A 138 1.25 3.65 3.02
C MET A 138 0.87 4.02 4.47
N GLY A 139 0.30 5.20 4.69
CA GLY A 139 -0.14 5.69 6.00
C GLY A 139 0.98 6.20 6.91
N TYR A 140 2.16 6.52 6.34
CA TYR A 140 3.21 7.20 7.11
C TYR A 140 2.81 8.64 7.42
N PRO A 141 3.06 9.14 8.62
CA PRO A 141 2.77 10.52 8.99
C PRO A 141 3.72 11.49 8.26
N ASP A 142 3.31 12.75 8.12
CA ASP A 142 4.05 13.76 7.36
C ASP A 142 5.42 14.11 7.95
N ASN A 143 5.63 13.88 9.24
CA ASN A 143 6.94 14.06 9.89
C ASN A 143 7.91 12.89 9.61
N TYR A 144 7.48 11.82 8.94
CA TYR A 144 8.38 10.75 8.50
C TYR A 144 9.32 11.26 7.40
N ILE A 145 10.63 11.11 7.60
CA ILE A 145 11.67 11.66 6.71
C ILE A 145 11.89 10.71 5.52
N ILE A 146 11.01 10.75 4.53
CA ILE A 146 11.11 9.92 3.31
C ILE A 146 12.24 10.34 2.38
N ASN A 147 12.68 11.59 2.45
CA ASN A 147 13.71 12.17 1.59
C ASN A 147 15.15 12.04 2.15
N ALA A 148 15.34 11.28 3.22
CA ALA A 148 16.67 10.91 3.71
C ALA A 148 17.48 10.09 2.70
N VAL A 149 16.79 9.48 1.73
CA VAL A 149 17.37 8.71 0.63
C VAL A 149 16.94 9.29 -0.72
N SER A 150 17.67 8.97 -1.79
CA SER A 150 17.28 9.39 -3.14
C SER A 150 15.94 8.80 -3.59
N GLY A 151 15.34 9.34 -4.66
CA GLY A 151 13.98 8.98 -5.10
C GLY A 151 13.79 7.49 -5.37
N VAL A 152 14.74 6.80 -6.03
CA VAL A 152 14.62 5.36 -6.35
C VAL A 152 14.54 4.49 -5.09
N PRO A 153 15.45 4.58 -4.10
CA PRO A 153 15.31 3.90 -2.83
C PRO A 153 14.02 4.25 -2.09
N ALA A 154 13.61 5.53 -2.07
CA ALA A 154 12.37 5.96 -1.41
C ALA A 154 11.14 5.24 -1.96
N TYR A 155 10.97 5.19 -3.27
CA TYR A 155 9.88 4.43 -3.91
C TYR A 155 9.93 2.94 -3.58
N ARG A 156 11.14 2.33 -3.64
CA ARG A 156 11.33 0.92 -3.33
C ARG A 156 10.96 0.59 -1.89
N GLN A 157 11.36 1.43 -0.95
CA GLN A 157 11.02 1.29 0.46
C GLN A 157 9.50 1.37 0.68
N CYS A 158 8.82 2.38 0.10
CA CYS A 158 7.37 2.47 0.17
C CYS A 158 6.68 1.22 -0.41
N GLY A 159 7.09 0.76 -1.60
CA GLY A 159 6.49 -0.42 -2.24
C GLY A 159 6.70 -1.73 -1.47
N ASN A 160 7.81 -1.86 -0.74
CA ASN A 160 8.10 -3.01 0.13
C ASN A 160 7.52 -2.85 1.55
N SER A 161 6.98 -1.68 1.88
CA SER A 161 6.48 -1.36 3.20
C SER A 161 5.13 -2.02 3.49
N VAL A 162 4.73 -1.93 4.75
CA VAL A 162 3.41 -2.29 5.25
C VAL A 162 2.51 -1.04 5.30
N VAL A 163 1.20 -1.24 5.30
CA VAL A 163 0.23 -0.17 5.61
C VAL A 163 0.30 0.09 7.12
N VAL A 164 0.89 1.23 7.48
CA VAL A 164 1.21 1.57 8.88
C VAL A 164 -0.02 1.47 9.80
N PRO A 165 -1.17 2.13 9.51
CA PRO A 165 -2.32 2.06 10.41
C PRO A 165 -2.94 0.66 10.50
N LEU A 166 -2.84 -0.19 9.46
CA LEU A 166 -3.27 -1.58 9.53
C LEU A 166 -2.42 -2.37 10.53
N ILE A 167 -1.10 -2.24 10.45
CA ILE A 167 -0.19 -2.94 11.38
C ILE A 167 -0.35 -2.40 12.81
N THR A 168 -0.58 -1.10 12.97
CA THR A 168 -0.90 -0.50 14.27
C THR A 168 -2.15 -1.13 14.88
N ALA A 169 -3.24 -1.26 14.10
CA ALA A 169 -4.48 -1.88 14.58
C ALA A 169 -4.28 -3.35 14.98
N VAL A 170 -3.50 -4.12 14.21
CA VAL A 170 -3.16 -5.51 14.56
C VAL A 170 -2.32 -5.55 15.85
N ALA A 171 -1.32 -4.69 15.97
CA ALA A 171 -0.47 -4.60 17.17
C ALA A 171 -1.28 -4.23 18.43
N GLU A 172 -2.25 -3.34 18.32
CA GLU A 172 -3.16 -3.00 19.42
C GLU A 172 -3.98 -4.21 19.90
N GLN A 173 -4.46 -5.06 18.99
CA GLN A 173 -5.16 -6.29 19.36
C GLN A 173 -4.23 -7.28 20.06
N ILE A 174 -2.98 -7.40 19.60
CA ILE A 174 -1.95 -8.22 20.28
C ILE A 174 -1.75 -7.70 21.71
N VAL A 175 -1.53 -6.39 21.86
CA VAL A 175 -1.31 -5.77 23.19
C VAL A 175 -2.51 -5.95 24.11
N LYS A 176 -3.75 -5.83 23.59
CA LYS A 176 -4.97 -6.11 24.36
C LYS A 176 -4.99 -7.57 24.84
N THR A 177 -4.73 -8.52 23.95
CA THR A 177 -4.68 -9.95 24.29
C THR A 177 -3.66 -10.25 25.37
N LEU A 178 -2.48 -9.60 25.33
CA LEU A 178 -1.40 -9.81 26.33
C LEU A 178 -1.69 -9.17 27.69
N LYS A 179 -2.56 -8.17 27.76
CA LYS A 179 -2.91 -7.46 29.01
C LYS A 179 -4.07 -8.10 29.79
N ILE A 180 -4.81 -9.00 29.16
CA ILE A 180 -5.87 -9.77 29.83
C ILE A 180 -5.19 -10.93 30.57
N LYS A 181 -4.63 -10.62 31.74
CA LYS A 181 -4.18 -11.61 32.74
C LYS A 181 -4.94 -11.39 34.02
#